data_5d2fe8ecb1e1143f290be5c79fd56c67
#
_entry.id   5d2fe8ecb1e1143f290be5c79fd56c67
#
_cell.length_a   1.000
_cell.length_b   1.000
_cell.length_c   1.000
_cell.angle_alpha   90.00
_cell.angle_beta   90.00
_cell.angle_gamma   90.00
#
_symmetry.space_group_name_H-M   'P 1'
#
loop_
_entity.id
_entity.type
_entity.pdbx_description
1 polymer ?
#
loop_
_entity_poly.entity_id
_entity_poly.type
_entity_poly.pdbx_seq_one_letter_code
_entity_poly.pdbx_strand_id
1 'polypeptide(L)'
;MPSSNKVRKVTSENYPTDAGREGELIFRLVYQQVGCKKPFSRLWLSSMEESAIREGFAHLKPSTEYDALYNAALCRERADWMVGINASRLFSCLYGQPLAVGRVMTPVLAMTVVREAAIAAFVPEKFYTVALTLADGGTASSKRFAQKADAELLLSKCRKEGRATVQKMERKEKSESPPQLYDLTALQRDANRLLGFTAQQTLDYAQSLYEKRLITYPRTDSRFLTEDMAASLPGLVTDTGKVFAVEESLPIHVQQVINGGKVTDHHALLPTKSMANADLAALPAGERNVLRLISARLLCAVGEPHRYAETTLTTICAEEEFFAKGKVVLSDGWKAMERKMLGELLGKQKEAVVLPDAQEQSQCSVADAELKEGQTSPPKHFTEDLLLHAMETASADSLSLIHI
;
A
#
# COMPACT_ATOMS: atom_id res chain seq x y z
N MET A 1 -2.14 -38.60 19.93
CA MET A 1 -1.70 -38.81 18.53
C MET A 1 -2.86 -39.47 17.79
N PRO A 2 -3.37 -38.92 16.67
CA PRO A 2 -4.35 -39.64 15.89
C PRO A 2 -3.69 -40.90 15.30
N SER A 3 -4.39 -42.03 15.41
CA SER A 3 -3.89 -43.33 15.01
C SER A 3 -3.41 -43.31 13.56
N SER A 4 -2.24 -43.88 13.29
CA SER A 4 -1.60 -44.01 11.97
C SER A 4 -2.54 -44.55 10.85
N ASN A 5 -3.61 -45.24 11.23
CA ASN A 5 -4.62 -45.76 10.31
C ASN A 5 -5.59 -44.71 9.73
N LYS A 6 -5.90 -43.62 10.45
CA LYS A 6 -6.74 -42.54 9.92
C LYS A 6 -5.96 -41.70 8.88
N VAL A 7 -4.70 -41.43 9.14
CA VAL A 7 -3.83 -40.70 8.21
C VAL A 7 -3.59 -41.53 6.93
N ARG A 8 -3.40 -42.85 7.03
CA ARG A 8 -3.22 -43.74 5.88
C ARG A 8 -4.42 -43.81 4.93
N LYS A 9 -5.63 -43.60 5.46
CA LYS A 9 -6.86 -43.60 4.62
C LYS A 9 -7.06 -42.31 3.83
N VAL A 10 -6.49 -41.22 4.31
CA VAL A 10 -6.55 -39.90 3.65
C VAL A 10 -5.45 -39.76 2.59
N THR A 11 -4.34 -40.54 2.67
CA THR A 11 -3.19 -40.46 1.75
C THR A 11 -3.35 -41.16 0.40
N SER A 12 -4.50 -41.62 0.02
CA SER A 12 -4.73 -42.05 -1.36
C SER A 12 -5.34 -40.91 -2.15
N GLU A 13 -4.56 -40.13 -2.75
CA GLU A 13 -4.78 -39.49 -4.04
C GLU A 13 -4.73 -37.94 -4.13
N ASN A 14 -5.22 -37.10 -3.21
CA ASN A 14 -5.22 -35.65 -3.45
C ASN A 14 -5.12 -34.84 -2.17
N TYR A 15 -4.05 -34.03 -2.00
CA TYR A 15 -3.91 -33.11 -0.87
C TYR A 15 -3.91 -31.67 -1.31
N PRO A 16 -4.87 -30.86 -0.86
CA PRO A 16 -4.81 -29.43 -0.99
C PRO A 16 -3.97 -28.85 0.15
N THR A 17 -2.74 -28.50 -0.13
CA THR A 17 -2.01 -27.44 0.58
C THR A 17 -1.93 -26.27 -0.37
N ASP A 18 -1.64 -25.09 0.16
CA ASP A 18 -1.51 -23.89 -0.66
C ASP A 18 -0.65 -24.12 -1.89
N ALA A 19 -1.05 -23.53 -3.02
CA ALA A 19 -0.38 -23.64 -4.31
C ALA A 19 0.87 -22.76 -4.31
N GLY A 20 1.83 -23.09 -3.45
CA GLY A 20 3.04 -22.32 -3.28
C GLY A 20 4.17 -23.10 -2.63
N ARG A 21 5.29 -22.43 -2.49
CA ARG A 21 6.54 -22.98 -1.93
C ARG A 21 6.35 -23.50 -0.51
N GLU A 22 5.68 -22.75 0.35
CA GLU A 22 5.46 -23.13 1.75
C GLU A 22 4.45 -24.28 1.86
N GLY A 23 3.39 -24.27 1.06
CA GLY A 23 2.40 -25.33 1.02
C GLY A 23 2.99 -26.65 0.55
N GLU A 24 3.89 -26.63 -0.44
CA GLU A 24 4.63 -27.82 -0.90
C GLU A 24 5.54 -28.36 0.21
N LEU A 25 6.26 -27.49 0.92
CA LEU A 25 7.11 -27.89 2.03
C LEU A 25 6.30 -28.55 3.15
N ILE A 26 5.23 -27.93 3.60
CA ILE A 26 4.36 -28.45 4.67
C ILE A 26 3.84 -29.85 4.30
N PHE A 27 3.33 -30.00 3.08
CA PHE A 27 2.84 -31.29 2.61
C PHE A 27 3.95 -32.36 2.64
N ARG A 28 5.12 -32.07 2.06
CA ARG A 28 6.24 -33.03 1.98
C ARG A 28 6.77 -33.41 3.36
N LEU A 29 6.85 -32.48 4.30
CA LEU A 29 7.26 -32.78 5.67
C LEU A 29 6.28 -33.72 6.35
N VAL A 30 4.95 -33.48 6.23
CA VAL A 30 3.93 -34.39 6.76
C VAL A 30 3.99 -35.75 6.09
N TYR A 31 4.10 -35.77 4.76
CA TYR A 31 4.19 -37.02 3.98
C TYR A 31 5.38 -37.87 4.41
N GLN A 32 6.56 -37.27 4.61
CA GLN A 32 7.76 -37.94 5.09
C GLN A 32 7.60 -38.40 6.53
N GLN A 33 7.05 -37.54 7.42
CA GLN A 33 6.87 -37.86 8.84
C GLN A 33 5.96 -39.07 9.07
N VAL A 34 4.93 -39.26 8.23
CA VAL A 34 4.05 -40.44 8.34
C VAL A 34 4.63 -41.67 7.65
N GLY A 35 5.79 -41.56 7.02
CA GLY A 35 6.45 -42.66 6.31
C GLY A 35 5.70 -43.19 5.09
N CYS A 36 4.89 -42.33 4.44
CA CYS A 36 4.12 -42.72 3.25
C CYS A 36 5.07 -42.89 2.06
N LYS A 37 4.86 -43.99 1.29
CA LYS A 37 5.66 -44.32 0.10
C LYS A 37 4.82 -44.40 -1.18
N LYS A 38 3.53 -44.06 -1.10
CA LYS A 38 2.64 -44.10 -2.26
C LYS A 38 2.94 -42.92 -3.19
N PRO A 39 2.88 -43.10 -4.51
CA PRO A 39 2.96 -41.97 -5.42
C PRO A 39 1.79 -41.02 -5.16
N PHE A 40 2.00 -39.71 -5.35
CA PHE A 40 0.97 -38.70 -5.21
C PHE A 40 1.03 -37.69 -6.34
N SER A 41 -0.12 -37.08 -6.61
CA SER A 41 -0.27 -35.96 -7.54
C SER A 41 -0.66 -34.71 -6.80
N ARG A 42 -0.29 -33.56 -7.35
CA ARG A 42 -0.59 -32.24 -6.77
C ARG A 42 -1.76 -31.61 -7.48
N LEU A 43 -2.71 -31.14 -6.67
CA LEU A 43 -3.73 -30.20 -7.07
C LEU A 43 -3.21 -28.79 -6.85
N TRP A 44 -3.06 -28.02 -7.93
CA TRP A 44 -2.51 -26.69 -7.89
C TRP A 44 -3.58 -25.67 -8.23
N LEU A 45 -4.03 -24.89 -7.24
CA LEU A 45 -5.14 -23.94 -7.38
C LEU A 45 -4.71 -22.58 -6.84
N SER A 46 -4.83 -21.53 -7.64
CA SER A 46 -4.69 -20.13 -7.24
C SER A 46 -6.03 -19.42 -7.06
N SER A 47 -7.14 -20.10 -7.38
CA SER A 47 -8.51 -19.60 -7.22
C SER A 47 -9.40 -20.70 -6.62
N MET A 48 -10.36 -20.30 -5.76
CA MET A 48 -11.34 -21.21 -5.15
C MET A 48 -12.72 -21.18 -5.88
N GLU A 49 -12.76 -20.62 -7.07
CA GLU A 49 -13.95 -20.71 -7.93
C GLU A 49 -14.22 -22.16 -8.35
N GLU A 50 -15.50 -22.55 -8.43
CA GLU A 50 -15.86 -23.93 -8.73
C GLU A 50 -15.30 -24.45 -10.07
N SER A 51 -15.24 -23.59 -11.07
CA SER A 51 -14.64 -23.88 -12.39
C SER A 51 -13.16 -24.21 -12.27
N ALA A 52 -12.37 -23.39 -11.55
CA ALA A 52 -10.95 -23.60 -11.33
C ALA A 52 -10.68 -24.89 -10.54
N ILE A 53 -11.51 -25.19 -9.54
CA ILE A 53 -11.40 -26.44 -8.77
C ILE A 53 -11.64 -27.66 -9.69
N ARG A 54 -12.71 -27.65 -10.51
CA ARG A 54 -13.01 -28.74 -11.43
C ARG A 54 -11.89 -28.95 -12.47
N GLU A 55 -11.38 -27.87 -13.02
CA GLU A 55 -10.27 -27.89 -13.97
C GLU A 55 -8.99 -28.41 -13.32
N GLY A 56 -8.67 -27.96 -12.11
CA GLY A 56 -7.52 -28.42 -11.37
C GLY A 56 -7.53 -29.93 -11.10
N PHE A 57 -8.70 -30.50 -10.74
CA PHE A 57 -8.85 -31.94 -10.59
C PHE A 57 -8.72 -32.71 -11.91
N ALA A 58 -9.09 -32.11 -13.03
CA ALA A 58 -8.91 -32.70 -14.36
C ALA A 58 -7.43 -32.67 -14.82
N HIS A 59 -6.60 -31.77 -14.26
CA HIS A 59 -5.21 -31.55 -14.66
C HIS A 59 -4.22 -31.72 -13.52
N LEU A 60 -4.39 -32.78 -12.71
CA LEU A 60 -3.46 -33.11 -11.63
C LEU A 60 -2.06 -33.36 -12.18
N LYS A 61 -1.06 -32.78 -11.53
CA LYS A 61 0.35 -32.91 -11.93
C LYS A 61 1.11 -33.89 -11.04
N PRO A 62 2.06 -34.65 -11.58
CA PRO A 62 2.89 -35.54 -10.78
C PRO A 62 3.75 -34.73 -9.80
N SER A 63 3.98 -35.31 -8.62
CA SER A 63 4.76 -34.67 -7.54
C SER A 63 6.15 -34.23 -7.96
N THR A 64 6.76 -34.91 -8.93
CA THR A 64 8.12 -34.64 -9.42
C THR A 64 8.28 -33.29 -10.09
N GLU A 65 7.20 -32.72 -10.63
CA GLU A 65 7.23 -31.36 -11.19
C GLU A 65 7.50 -30.27 -10.13
N TYR A 66 7.23 -30.58 -8.85
CA TYR A 66 7.38 -29.66 -7.72
C TYR A 66 8.63 -29.93 -6.87
N ASP A 67 9.51 -30.84 -7.27
CA ASP A 67 10.73 -31.16 -6.52
C ASP A 67 11.67 -29.95 -6.39
N ALA A 68 11.81 -29.14 -7.43
CA ALA A 68 12.62 -27.92 -7.38
C ALA A 68 12.03 -26.90 -6.40
N LEU A 69 10.69 -26.77 -6.37
CA LEU A 69 9.97 -25.86 -5.44
C LEU A 69 10.14 -26.32 -3.99
N TYR A 70 9.96 -27.62 -3.73
CA TYR A 70 10.23 -28.22 -2.42
C TYR A 70 11.65 -27.97 -1.94
N ASN A 71 12.64 -28.25 -2.80
CA ASN A 71 14.05 -28.07 -2.47
C ASN A 71 14.39 -26.60 -2.18
N ALA A 72 13.82 -25.67 -2.93
CA ALA A 72 13.98 -24.23 -2.67
C ALA A 72 13.42 -23.82 -1.29
N ALA A 73 12.22 -24.33 -0.93
CA ALA A 73 11.62 -24.09 0.38
C ALA A 73 12.46 -24.69 1.51
N LEU A 74 12.91 -25.93 1.36
CA LEU A 74 13.74 -26.63 2.34
C LEU A 74 15.11 -25.96 2.52
N CYS A 75 15.75 -25.51 1.45
CA CYS A 75 17.01 -24.76 1.52
C CYS A 75 16.82 -23.46 2.29
N ARG A 76 15.74 -22.72 2.03
CA ARG A 76 15.42 -21.49 2.75
C ARG A 76 15.19 -21.74 4.24
N GLU A 77 14.36 -22.74 4.59
CA GLU A 77 14.11 -23.11 5.99
C GLU A 77 15.41 -23.44 6.73
N ARG A 78 16.25 -24.28 6.12
CA ARG A 78 17.54 -24.68 6.70
C ARG A 78 18.50 -23.51 6.86
N ALA A 79 18.61 -22.64 5.86
CA ALA A 79 19.45 -21.47 5.92
C ALA A 79 18.99 -20.51 7.03
N ASP A 80 17.68 -20.21 7.10
CA ASP A 80 17.10 -19.37 8.14
C ASP A 80 17.36 -19.95 9.54
N TRP A 81 17.19 -21.26 9.70
CA TRP A 81 17.46 -21.95 10.97
C TRP A 81 18.96 -21.92 11.32
N MET A 82 19.84 -22.26 10.40
CA MET A 82 21.31 -22.30 10.64
C MET A 82 21.85 -20.92 11.02
N VAL A 83 21.48 -19.89 10.25
CA VAL A 83 21.92 -18.52 10.53
C VAL A 83 21.31 -18.02 11.84
N GLY A 84 20.00 -18.19 12.00
CA GLY A 84 19.28 -17.72 13.18
C GLY A 84 19.80 -18.32 14.47
N ILE A 85 19.95 -19.64 14.57
CA ILE A 85 20.39 -20.29 15.81
C ILE A 85 21.86 -20.00 16.15
N ASN A 86 22.76 -20.06 15.15
CA ASN A 86 24.18 -19.82 15.40
C ASN A 86 24.47 -18.37 15.76
N ALA A 87 23.88 -17.40 15.05
CA ALA A 87 24.05 -15.99 15.36
C ALA A 87 23.40 -15.64 16.70
N SER A 88 22.19 -16.13 17.00
CA SER A 88 21.56 -15.90 18.31
C SER A 88 22.41 -16.44 19.46
N ARG A 89 22.98 -17.65 19.35
CA ARG A 89 23.87 -18.20 20.37
C ARG A 89 25.15 -17.39 20.48
N LEU A 90 25.79 -17.04 19.37
CA LEU A 90 27.02 -16.27 19.35
C LEU A 90 26.83 -14.93 20.08
N PHE A 91 25.84 -14.16 19.66
CA PHE A 91 25.58 -12.84 20.28
C PHE A 91 25.12 -12.95 21.73
N SER A 92 24.33 -13.97 22.07
CA SER A 92 23.92 -14.19 23.46
C SER A 92 25.14 -14.51 24.35
N CYS A 93 26.10 -15.29 23.87
CA CYS A 93 27.35 -15.56 24.60
C CYS A 93 28.24 -14.33 24.72
N LEU A 94 28.38 -13.56 23.64
CA LEU A 94 29.25 -12.37 23.61
C LEU A 94 28.73 -11.26 24.54
N TYR A 95 27.43 -11.09 24.63
CA TYR A 95 26.80 -10.01 25.41
C TYR A 95 26.24 -10.44 26.76
N GLY A 96 26.33 -11.73 27.11
CA GLY A 96 25.88 -12.28 28.40
C GLY A 96 24.38 -12.20 28.64
N GLN A 97 23.58 -12.08 27.58
CA GLN A 97 22.12 -12.00 27.67
C GLN A 97 21.46 -12.64 26.44
N PRO A 98 20.21 -13.14 26.53
CA PRO A 98 19.51 -13.72 25.40
C PRO A 98 19.30 -12.67 24.28
N LEU A 99 19.89 -12.89 23.12
CA LEU A 99 19.74 -12.07 21.92
C LEU A 99 19.26 -12.93 20.78
N ALA A 100 18.12 -12.57 20.19
CA ALA A 100 17.57 -13.27 19.05
C ALA A 100 17.99 -12.59 17.74
N VAL A 101 18.47 -13.41 16.79
CA VAL A 101 18.79 -12.97 15.43
C VAL A 101 17.88 -13.71 14.45
N GLY A 102 17.32 -12.98 13.50
CA GLY A 102 16.43 -13.54 12.49
C GLY A 102 16.42 -12.72 11.21
N ARG A 103 16.13 -13.39 10.11
CA ARG A 103 16.16 -12.84 8.75
C ARG A 103 15.28 -11.60 8.54
N VAL A 104 14.16 -11.49 9.23
CA VAL A 104 13.25 -10.34 9.14
C VAL A 104 13.47 -9.41 10.34
N MET A 105 13.48 -9.97 11.54
CA MET A 105 13.54 -9.22 12.79
C MET A 105 14.78 -8.32 12.89
N THR A 106 15.95 -8.85 12.54
CA THR A 106 17.20 -8.10 12.68
C THR A 106 17.33 -6.94 11.70
N PRO A 107 17.04 -7.08 10.40
CA PRO A 107 16.98 -5.94 9.49
C PRO A 107 15.95 -4.89 9.88
N VAL A 108 14.77 -5.29 10.33
CA VAL A 108 13.73 -4.36 10.79
C VAL A 108 14.20 -3.56 11.99
N LEU A 109 14.85 -4.21 12.96
CA LEU A 109 15.47 -3.52 14.11
C LEU A 109 16.56 -2.54 13.64
N ALA A 110 17.44 -2.96 12.72
CA ALA A 110 18.49 -2.10 12.17
C ALA A 110 17.89 -0.86 11.48
N MET A 111 16.86 -1.01 10.65
CA MET A 111 16.17 0.12 10.01
C MET A 111 15.59 1.09 11.05
N THR A 112 15.01 0.55 12.14
CA THR A 112 14.45 1.37 13.22
C THR A 112 15.55 2.14 13.95
N VAL A 113 16.66 1.48 14.30
CA VAL A 113 17.79 2.10 14.98
C VAL A 113 18.43 3.21 14.13
N VAL A 114 18.64 2.95 12.83
CA VAL A 114 19.17 3.96 11.90
C VAL A 114 18.23 5.17 11.80
N ARG A 115 16.92 4.95 11.75
CA ARG A 115 15.92 6.03 11.73
C ARG A 115 15.96 6.86 12.99
N GLU A 116 15.98 6.24 14.16
CA GLU A 116 16.04 6.93 15.45
C GLU A 116 17.36 7.70 15.61
N ALA A 117 18.48 7.13 15.18
CA ALA A 117 19.77 7.82 15.17
C ALA A 117 19.75 9.07 14.26
N ALA A 118 19.14 8.98 13.08
CA ALA A 118 18.97 10.11 12.18
C ALA A 118 18.07 11.22 12.78
N ILE A 119 17.02 10.83 13.51
CA ILE A 119 16.16 11.78 14.23
C ILE A 119 16.94 12.47 15.36
N ALA A 120 17.67 11.68 16.16
CA ALA A 120 18.45 12.21 17.30
C ALA A 120 19.60 13.12 16.87
N ALA A 121 20.23 12.84 15.73
CA ALA A 121 21.32 13.65 15.18
C ALA A 121 20.85 14.87 14.36
N PHE A 122 19.54 15.00 14.14
CA PHE A 122 19.00 16.06 13.30
C PHE A 122 19.10 17.41 13.97
N VAL A 123 19.70 18.35 13.26
CA VAL A 123 19.78 19.76 13.69
C VAL A 123 18.82 20.58 12.84
N PRO A 124 17.77 21.17 13.46
CA PRO A 124 16.82 21.98 12.73
C PRO A 124 17.45 23.27 12.21
N GLU A 125 17.25 23.56 10.93
CA GLU A 125 17.72 24.77 10.27
C GLU A 125 16.52 25.69 9.98
N LYS A 126 16.65 26.96 10.36
CA LYS A 126 15.66 28.00 10.02
C LYS A 126 15.80 28.39 8.55
N PHE A 127 14.69 28.68 7.91
CA PHE A 127 14.64 29.27 6.59
C PHE A 127 13.52 30.30 6.50
N TYR A 128 13.66 31.22 5.57
CA TYR A 128 12.72 32.31 5.35
C TYR A 128 12.24 32.31 3.92
N THR A 129 10.97 32.62 3.70
CA THR A 129 10.38 32.80 2.37
C THR A 129 9.53 34.05 2.35
N VAL A 130 9.42 34.70 1.22
CA VAL A 130 8.48 35.80 1.00
C VAL A 130 7.27 35.22 0.26
N ALA A 131 6.08 35.45 0.78
CA ALA A 131 4.82 35.07 0.13
C ALA A 131 4.13 36.32 -0.38
N LEU A 132 3.73 36.30 -1.65
CA LEU A 132 2.92 37.33 -2.29
C LEU A 132 1.47 36.83 -2.42
N THR A 133 0.54 37.62 -1.92
CA THR A 133 -0.88 37.41 -2.21
C THR A 133 -1.25 38.24 -3.44
N LEU A 134 -1.65 37.56 -4.51
CA LEU A 134 -2.04 38.22 -5.77
C LEU A 134 -3.49 38.71 -5.67
N ALA A 135 -3.77 39.89 -6.19
CA ALA A 135 -5.10 40.48 -6.13
C ALA A 135 -6.20 39.66 -6.83
N ASP A 136 -5.80 38.94 -7.91
CA ASP A 136 -6.68 38.04 -8.66
C ASP A 136 -6.86 36.67 -8.01
N GLY A 137 -6.25 36.44 -6.85
CA GLY A 137 -6.28 35.20 -6.07
C GLY A 137 -5.02 34.36 -6.20
N GLY A 138 -4.78 33.58 -5.16
CA GLY A 138 -3.60 32.71 -5.06
C GLY A 138 -2.43 33.35 -4.31
N THR A 139 -1.54 32.48 -3.81
CA THR A 139 -0.33 32.88 -3.10
C THR A 139 0.89 32.35 -3.82
N ALA A 140 1.82 33.21 -4.20
CA ALA A 140 3.10 32.85 -4.79
C ALA A 140 4.21 32.97 -3.75
N SER A 141 5.14 32.02 -3.70
CA SER A 141 6.22 32.01 -2.72
C SER A 141 7.58 32.07 -3.42
N SER A 142 8.53 32.82 -2.81
CA SER A 142 9.92 32.87 -3.26
C SER A 142 10.66 31.56 -2.97
N LYS A 143 11.89 31.45 -3.45
CA LYS A 143 12.88 30.49 -2.95
C LYS A 143 13.11 30.66 -1.44
N ARG A 144 13.73 29.66 -0.82
CA ARG A 144 14.13 29.73 0.59
C ARG A 144 15.41 30.54 0.78
N PHE A 145 15.43 31.41 1.78
CA PHE A 145 16.57 32.14 2.23
C PHE A 145 17.06 31.58 3.57
N ALA A 146 18.37 31.43 3.72
CA ALA A 146 19.00 31.03 4.99
C ALA A 146 19.05 32.19 6.00
N GLN A 147 19.21 33.43 5.50
CA GLN A 147 19.30 34.62 6.33
C GLN A 147 17.98 35.41 6.30
N LYS A 148 17.54 35.84 7.48
CA LYS A 148 16.29 36.63 7.62
C LYS A 148 16.39 37.97 6.91
N ALA A 149 17.59 38.62 7.01
CA ALA A 149 17.85 39.92 6.41
C ALA A 149 17.66 39.95 4.89
N ASP A 150 18.05 38.87 4.19
CA ASP A 150 17.88 38.75 2.71
C ASP A 150 16.38 38.70 2.34
N ALA A 151 15.61 37.92 3.11
CA ALA A 151 14.17 37.80 2.89
C ALA A 151 13.44 39.12 3.26
N GLU A 152 13.85 39.83 4.31
CA GLU A 152 13.29 41.11 4.68
C GLU A 152 13.61 42.20 3.62
N LEU A 153 14.83 42.16 3.04
CA LEU A 153 15.18 43.04 1.94
C LEU A 153 14.30 42.81 0.72
N LEU A 154 14.10 41.53 0.33
CA LEU A 154 13.21 41.18 -0.77
C LEU A 154 11.77 41.62 -0.47
N LEU A 155 11.26 41.37 0.74
CA LEU A 155 9.93 41.78 1.17
C LEU A 155 9.72 43.29 1.00
N SER A 156 10.69 44.09 1.44
CA SER A 156 10.62 45.55 1.32
C SER A 156 10.59 46.04 -0.13
N LYS A 157 11.36 45.40 -1.00
CA LYS A 157 11.36 45.67 -2.44
C LYS A 157 10.00 45.29 -3.07
N CYS A 158 9.48 44.12 -2.78
CA CYS A 158 8.18 43.67 -3.32
C CYS A 158 7.03 44.58 -2.88
N ARG A 159 7.03 45.03 -1.61
CA ARG A 159 6.03 45.98 -1.11
C ARG A 159 6.11 47.34 -1.81
N LYS A 160 7.32 47.81 -2.12
CA LYS A 160 7.53 49.06 -2.86
C LYS A 160 7.11 48.97 -4.31
N GLU A 161 7.32 47.83 -4.96
CA GLU A 161 6.95 47.59 -6.36
C GLU A 161 5.44 47.39 -6.50
N GLY A 162 4.82 46.62 -5.58
CA GLY A 162 3.37 46.41 -5.52
C GLY A 162 2.78 45.67 -6.72
N ARG A 163 3.62 45.15 -7.61
CA ARG A 163 3.24 44.47 -8.84
C ARG A 163 4.15 43.27 -9.09
N ALA A 164 3.61 42.23 -9.69
CA ALA A 164 4.36 41.07 -10.17
C ALA A 164 4.06 40.85 -11.65
N THR A 165 5.06 40.48 -12.43
CA THR A 165 4.89 40.17 -13.86
C THR A 165 4.84 38.66 -14.02
N VAL A 166 3.84 38.16 -14.72
CA VAL A 166 3.73 36.75 -15.06
C VAL A 166 4.81 36.38 -16.07
N GLN A 167 5.78 35.59 -15.65
CA GLN A 167 6.85 35.11 -16.52
C GLN A 167 6.37 33.89 -17.31
N LYS A 168 5.70 32.94 -16.65
CA LYS A 168 5.29 31.68 -17.23
C LYS A 168 4.05 31.11 -16.53
N MET A 169 3.13 30.57 -17.32
CA MET A 169 2.02 29.80 -16.83
C MET A 169 1.96 28.44 -17.51
N GLU A 170 2.23 27.39 -16.77
CA GLU A 170 2.18 26.02 -17.28
C GLU A 170 0.96 25.30 -16.72
N ARG A 171 0.12 24.79 -17.61
CA ARG A 171 -1.01 23.93 -17.23
C ARG A 171 -0.76 22.54 -17.79
N LYS A 172 -0.70 21.53 -16.90
CA LYS A 172 -0.47 20.12 -17.26
C LYS A 172 -1.63 19.28 -16.75
N GLU A 173 -2.27 18.57 -17.65
CA GLU A 173 -3.22 17.53 -17.26
C GLU A 173 -2.48 16.31 -16.72
N LYS A 174 -2.92 15.82 -15.59
CA LYS A 174 -2.41 14.62 -14.92
C LYS A 174 -3.54 13.63 -14.70
N SER A 175 -3.20 12.37 -14.85
CA SER A 175 -4.10 11.26 -14.57
C SER A 175 -3.48 10.38 -13.48
N GLU A 176 -4.27 10.09 -12.46
CA GLU A 176 -3.89 9.18 -11.37
C GLU A 176 -4.74 7.92 -11.51
N SER A 177 -4.07 6.82 -11.82
CA SER A 177 -4.73 5.52 -12.01
C SER A 177 -5.42 5.05 -10.73
N PRO A 178 -6.48 4.23 -10.84
CA PRO A 178 -7.07 3.55 -9.71
C PRO A 178 -6.03 2.77 -8.89
N PRO A 179 -6.22 2.64 -7.58
CA PRO A 179 -5.33 1.84 -6.75
C PRO A 179 -5.47 0.36 -7.10
N GLN A 180 -4.38 -0.39 -6.96
CA GLN A 180 -4.45 -1.85 -7.06
C GLN A 180 -5.28 -2.44 -5.91
N LEU A 181 -5.76 -3.66 -6.08
CA LEU A 181 -6.40 -4.42 -5.02
C LEU A 181 -5.45 -4.61 -3.82
N TYR A 182 -5.98 -5.04 -2.69
CA TYR A 182 -5.16 -5.31 -1.52
C TYR A 182 -4.46 -6.67 -1.60
N ASP A 183 -3.16 -6.67 -1.31
CA ASP A 183 -2.48 -7.74 -0.62
C ASP A 183 -2.59 -7.53 0.91
N LEU A 184 -2.05 -8.43 1.70
CA LEU A 184 -2.08 -8.28 3.16
C LEU A 184 -1.34 -7.02 3.63
N THR A 185 -0.16 -6.76 3.09
CA THR A 185 0.68 -5.63 3.52
C THR A 185 0.03 -4.29 3.22
N ALA A 186 -0.54 -4.11 2.02
CA ALA A 186 -1.24 -2.89 1.67
C ALA A 186 -2.50 -2.67 2.54
N LEU A 187 -3.23 -3.76 2.88
CA LEU A 187 -4.34 -3.68 3.82
C LEU A 187 -3.88 -3.27 5.23
N GLN A 188 -2.80 -3.86 5.75
CA GLN A 188 -2.24 -3.52 7.06
C GLN A 188 -1.78 -2.05 7.11
N ARG A 189 -1.15 -1.55 6.04
CA ARG A 189 -0.72 -0.17 5.93
C ARG A 189 -1.89 0.81 5.96
N ASP A 190 -2.92 0.57 5.17
CA ASP A 190 -4.10 1.43 5.16
C ASP A 190 -4.91 1.33 6.46
N ALA A 191 -5.03 0.15 7.05
CA ALA A 191 -5.67 -0.02 8.35
C ALA A 191 -4.91 0.70 9.48
N ASN A 192 -3.58 0.68 9.46
CA ASN A 192 -2.79 1.46 10.42
C ASN A 192 -2.97 2.96 10.20
N ARG A 193 -2.90 3.43 8.96
CA ARG A 193 -3.01 4.85 8.61
C ARG A 193 -4.41 5.44 8.88
N LEU A 194 -5.47 4.68 8.58
CA LEU A 194 -6.85 5.18 8.62
C LEU A 194 -7.58 4.84 9.93
N LEU A 195 -7.24 3.71 10.55
CA LEU A 195 -7.95 3.17 11.71
C LEU A 195 -7.07 3.06 12.95
N GLY A 196 -5.75 3.24 12.83
CA GLY A 196 -4.81 3.08 13.93
C GLY A 196 -4.60 1.62 14.36
N PHE A 197 -5.01 0.64 13.55
CA PHE A 197 -4.82 -0.77 13.86
C PHE A 197 -3.37 -1.18 13.66
N THR A 198 -2.89 -2.09 14.51
CA THR A 198 -1.60 -2.74 14.28
C THR A 198 -1.69 -3.72 13.12
N ALA A 199 -0.55 -4.10 12.55
CA ALA A 199 -0.47 -5.11 11.51
C ALA A 199 -1.06 -6.46 11.99
N GLN A 200 -0.79 -6.82 13.27
CA GLN A 200 -1.33 -8.04 13.86
C GLN A 200 -2.86 -7.96 14.03
N GLN A 201 -3.39 -6.87 14.58
CA GLN A 201 -4.84 -6.68 14.71
C GLN A 201 -5.55 -6.76 13.36
N THR A 202 -4.97 -6.14 12.32
CA THR A 202 -5.51 -6.19 10.96
C THR A 202 -5.55 -7.62 10.42
N LEU A 203 -4.48 -8.39 10.64
CA LEU A 203 -4.43 -9.80 10.25
C LEU A 203 -5.47 -10.64 11.03
N ASP A 204 -5.62 -10.43 12.32
CA ASP A 204 -6.58 -11.17 13.16
C ASP A 204 -8.01 -10.89 12.71
N TYR A 205 -8.37 -9.65 12.41
CA TYR A 205 -9.67 -9.29 11.86
C TYR A 205 -9.90 -9.88 10.46
N ALA A 206 -8.90 -9.82 9.59
CA ALA A 206 -8.98 -10.40 8.27
C ALA A 206 -9.11 -11.94 8.34
N GLN A 207 -8.38 -12.60 9.24
CA GLN A 207 -8.47 -14.04 9.46
C GLN A 207 -9.89 -14.44 9.94
N SER A 208 -10.46 -13.70 10.89
CA SER A 208 -11.82 -13.92 11.37
C SER A 208 -12.88 -13.73 10.26
N LEU A 209 -12.72 -12.70 9.42
CA LEU A 209 -13.59 -12.46 8.26
C LEU A 209 -13.49 -13.60 7.23
N TYR A 210 -12.29 -14.13 7.02
CA TYR A 210 -12.08 -15.29 6.14
C TYR A 210 -12.78 -16.55 6.68
N GLU A 211 -12.64 -16.85 7.98
CA GLU A 211 -13.30 -17.98 8.62
C GLU A 211 -14.83 -17.87 8.57
N LYS A 212 -15.35 -16.65 8.61
CA LYS A 212 -16.77 -16.33 8.36
C LYS A 212 -17.16 -16.34 6.88
N ARG A 213 -16.21 -16.60 5.98
CA ARG A 213 -16.39 -16.61 4.52
C ARG A 213 -16.84 -15.27 3.92
N LEU A 214 -16.47 -14.15 4.57
CA LEU A 214 -16.83 -12.81 4.11
C LEU A 214 -15.77 -12.20 3.19
N ILE A 215 -14.53 -12.68 3.29
CA ILE A 215 -13.43 -12.30 2.40
C ILE A 215 -12.68 -13.53 1.90
N THR A 216 -11.83 -13.35 0.87
CA THR A 216 -10.88 -14.35 0.39
C THR A 216 -9.70 -14.51 1.34
N TYR A 217 -8.81 -15.47 1.08
CA TYR A 217 -7.68 -15.79 1.97
C TYR A 217 -6.78 -14.57 2.23
N PRO A 218 -6.55 -14.19 3.51
CA PRO A 218 -5.94 -12.91 3.82
C PRO A 218 -4.41 -12.87 3.63
N ARG A 219 -3.72 -14.01 3.69
CA ARG A 219 -2.26 -14.05 3.56
C ARG A 219 -1.85 -14.18 2.09
N THR A 220 -2.09 -13.15 1.34
CA THR A 220 -1.69 -13.04 -0.08
C THR A 220 -0.71 -11.89 -0.27
N ASP A 221 0.22 -12.06 -1.19
CA ASP A 221 1.16 -11.06 -1.67
C ASP A 221 0.77 -10.49 -3.04
N SER A 222 -0.30 -11.02 -3.65
CA SER A 222 -0.81 -10.55 -4.93
C SER A 222 -1.80 -9.41 -4.78
N ARG A 223 -1.73 -8.45 -5.71
CA ARG A 223 -2.67 -7.33 -5.88
C ARG A 223 -3.51 -7.47 -7.15
N PHE A 224 -3.49 -8.68 -7.75
CA PHE A 224 -4.17 -9.00 -9.00
C PHE A 224 -5.03 -10.24 -8.85
N LEU A 225 -5.92 -10.43 -9.83
CA LEU A 225 -6.81 -11.58 -9.96
C LEU A 225 -6.41 -12.41 -11.17
N THR A 226 -6.85 -13.65 -11.20
CA THR A 226 -6.70 -14.58 -12.31
C THR A 226 -7.75 -14.35 -13.39
N GLU A 227 -7.50 -14.80 -14.61
CA GLU A 227 -8.36 -14.59 -15.78
C GLU A 227 -9.74 -15.24 -15.63
N ASP A 228 -9.84 -16.38 -14.94
CA ASP A 228 -11.09 -17.08 -14.66
C ASP A 228 -12.07 -16.27 -13.79
N MET A 229 -11.55 -15.35 -12.99
CA MET A 229 -12.36 -14.48 -12.14
C MET A 229 -12.98 -13.29 -12.90
N ALA A 230 -12.53 -13.00 -14.11
CA ALA A 230 -12.97 -11.82 -14.87
C ALA A 230 -14.49 -11.82 -15.14
N ALA A 231 -15.08 -12.98 -15.39
CA ALA A 231 -16.52 -13.11 -15.66
C ALA A 231 -17.39 -12.88 -14.42
N SER A 232 -16.94 -13.28 -13.24
CA SER A 232 -17.67 -13.17 -11.98
C SER A 232 -17.54 -11.81 -11.29
N LEU A 233 -16.47 -11.07 -11.60
CA LEU A 233 -16.12 -9.82 -10.93
C LEU A 233 -17.16 -8.71 -11.06
N PRO A 234 -17.82 -8.45 -12.21
CA PRO A 234 -18.84 -7.41 -12.31
C PRO A 234 -20.04 -7.65 -11.36
N GLY A 235 -20.44 -8.91 -11.20
CA GLY A 235 -21.48 -9.29 -10.24
C GLY A 235 -21.05 -8.99 -8.80
N LEU A 236 -19.83 -9.36 -8.44
CA LEU A 236 -19.28 -9.10 -7.10
C LEU A 236 -19.18 -7.60 -6.80
N VAL A 237 -18.75 -6.79 -7.77
CA VAL A 237 -18.68 -5.32 -7.64
C VAL A 237 -20.09 -4.74 -7.40
N THR A 238 -21.08 -5.18 -8.19
CA THR A 238 -22.48 -4.74 -8.05
C THR A 238 -23.05 -5.10 -6.68
N ASP A 239 -22.86 -6.33 -6.23
CA ASP A 239 -23.35 -6.79 -4.93
C ASP A 239 -22.64 -6.07 -3.78
N THR A 240 -21.33 -5.83 -3.89
CA THR A 240 -20.58 -5.03 -2.92
C THR A 240 -21.12 -3.60 -2.86
N GLY A 241 -21.41 -2.98 -4.01
CA GLY A 241 -22.01 -1.64 -4.07
C GLY A 241 -23.36 -1.59 -3.34
N LYS A 242 -24.24 -2.55 -3.57
CA LYS A 242 -25.54 -2.64 -2.89
C LYS A 242 -25.41 -2.75 -1.38
N VAL A 243 -24.50 -3.59 -0.88
CA VAL A 243 -24.27 -3.78 0.56
C VAL A 243 -23.86 -2.48 1.26
N PHE A 244 -23.08 -1.65 0.59
CA PHE A 244 -22.63 -0.36 1.12
C PHE A 244 -23.46 0.84 0.62
N ALA A 245 -24.65 0.61 0.09
CA ALA A 245 -25.56 1.64 -0.41
C ALA A 245 -24.93 2.59 -1.44
N VAL A 246 -24.14 2.02 -2.34
CA VAL A 246 -23.59 2.71 -3.49
C VAL A 246 -24.58 2.57 -4.64
N GLU A 247 -25.41 3.60 -4.86
CA GLU A 247 -26.51 3.56 -5.86
C GLU A 247 -26.06 3.92 -7.29
N GLU A 248 -24.83 4.41 -7.46
CA GLU A 248 -24.33 4.85 -8.76
C GLU A 248 -23.95 3.68 -9.65
N SER A 249 -24.37 3.74 -10.91
CA SER A 249 -23.86 2.87 -11.96
C SER A 249 -22.39 3.17 -12.19
N LEU A 250 -21.52 2.32 -11.66
CA LEU A 250 -20.07 2.48 -11.82
C LEU A 250 -19.62 1.88 -13.15
N PRO A 251 -18.76 2.58 -13.90
CA PRO A 251 -18.00 1.92 -14.96
C PRO A 251 -17.08 0.90 -14.31
N ILE A 252 -17.15 -0.36 -14.76
CA ILE A 252 -16.37 -1.47 -14.21
C ILE A 252 -15.30 -1.86 -15.22
N HIS A 253 -14.07 -1.45 -14.95
CA HIS A 253 -12.90 -1.76 -15.77
C HIS A 253 -12.18 -3.02 -15.26
N VAL A 254 -12.76 -4.19 -15.52
CA VAL A 254 -12.29 -5.49 -15.02
C VAL A 254 -10.81 -5.74 -15.36
N GLN A 255 -10.38 -5.38 -16.57
CA GLN A 255 -9.03 -5.68 -17.07
C GLN A 255 -7.91 -5.00 -16.26
N GLN A 256 -8.21 -3.93 -15.52
CA GLN A 256 -7.22 -3.23 -14.69
C GLN A 256 -6.71 -4.08 -13.53
N VAL A 257 -7.50 -5.02 -13.06
CA VAL A 257 -7.21 -5.87 -11.90
C VAL A 257 -6.90 -7.32 -12.26
N ILE A 258 -7.00 -7.70 -13.54
CA ILE A 258 -6.72 -9.05 -14.02
C ILE A 258 -5.27 -9.14 -14.52
N ASN A 259 -4.47 -10.00 -13.90
CA ASN A 259 -3.13 -10.35 -14.34
C ASN A 259 -2.68 -11.63 -13.65
N GLY A 260 -3.04 -12.79 -14.19
CA GLY A 260 -2.68 -14.10 -13.61
C GLY A 260 -1.18 -14.34 -13.52
N GLY A 261 -0.38 -13.72 -14.40
CA GLY A 261 1.08 -13.81 -14.33
C GLY A 261 1.70 -13.15 -13.10
N LYS A 262 0.93 -12.29 -12.39
CA LYS A 262 1.29 -11.66 -11.11
C LYS A 262 0.57 -12.25 -9.91
N VAL A 263 -0.18 -13.32 -10.09
CA VAL A 263 -0.76 -14.11 -9.00
C VAL A 263 0.19 -15.25 -8.70
N THR A 264 0.67 -15.30 -7.46
CA THR A 264 1.55 -16.36 -6.98
C THR A 264 0.73 -17.52 -6.41
N ASP A 265 0.64 -17.61 -5.10
CA ASP A 265 -0.07 -18.67 -4.37
C ASP A 265 -1.58 -18.37 -4.27
N HIS A 266 -1.91 -17.09 -4.05
CA HIS A 266 -3.29 -16.60 -3.87
C HIS A 266 -3.48 -15.28 -4.61
N HIS A 267 -4.71 -15.07 -5.11
CA HIS A 267 -5.09 -13.78 -5.70
C HIS A 267 -5.30 -12.69 -4.63
N ALA A 268 -5.50 -11.45 -5.07
CA ALA A 268 -5.74 -10.31 -4.20
C ALA A 268 -6.96 -10.52 -3.26
N LEU A 269 -6.96 -9.76 -2.16
CA LEU A 269 -8.05 -9.75 -1.19
C LEU A 269 -9.33 -9.17 -1.80
N LEU A 270 -10.42 -9.92 -1.66
CA LEU A 270 -11.75 -9.54 -2.12
C LEU A 270 -12.81 -9.84 -1.04
N PRO A 271 -13.91 -9.09 -1.00
CA PRO A 271 -15.12 -9.57 -0.36
C PRO A 271 -15.65 -10.77 -1.14
N THR A 272 -16.44 -11.65 -0.49
CA THR A 272 -17.09 -12.79 -1.14
C THR A 272 -18.56 -12.49 -1.41
N LYS A 273 -19.20 -13.32 -2.25
CA LYS A 273 -20.65 -13.27 -2.48
C LYS A 273 -21.46 -13.48 -1.20
N SER A 274 -20.91 -14.22 -0.22
CA SER A 274 -21.57 -14.45 1.07
C SER A 274 -21.78 -13.18 1.88
N MET A 275 -20.98 -12.13 1.64
CA MET A 275 -21.11 -10.84 2.29
C MET A 275 -22.49 -10.19 2.03
N ALA A 276 -23.08 -10.40 0.84
CA ALA A 276 -24.37 -9.81 0.48
C ALA A 276 -25.54 -10.29 1.37
N ASN A 277 -25.40 -11.47 1.98
CA ASN A 277 -26.41 -12.07 2.85
C ASN A 277 -26.03 -12.05 4.33
N ALA A 278 -24.90 -11.42 4.69
CA ALA A 278 -24.41 -11.39 6.05
C ALA A 278 -24.98 -10.20 6.84
N ASP A 279 -25.27 -10.41 8.12
CA ASP A 279 -25.58 -9.31 9.04
C ASP A 279 -24.29 -8.59 9.43
N LEU A 280 -23.93 -7.56 8.68
CA LEU A 280 -22.73 -6.77 8.93
C LEU A 280 -22.83 -5.96 10.24
N ALA A 281 -24.03 -5.67 10.73
CA ALA A 281 -24.21 -4.95 11.98
C ALA A 281 -23.82 -5.80 13.19
N ALA A 282 -23.95 -7.11 13.09
CA ALA A 282 -23.56 -8.06 14.13
C ALA A 282 -22.03 -8.27 14.21
N LEU A 283 -21.26 -7.83 13.20
CA LEU A 283 -19.79 -7.95 13.22
C LEU A 283 -19.16 -7.01 14.26
N PRO A 284 -18.09 -7.43 14.96
CA PRO A 284 -17.24 -6.53 15.73
C PRO A 284 -16.79 -5.32 14.89
N ALA A 285 -16.66 -4.16 15.52
CA ALA A 285 -16.33 -2.92 14.82
C ALA A 285 -15.01 -3.01 14.02
N GLY A 286 -13.98 -3.69 14.56
CA GLY A 286 -12.72 -3.89 13.87
C GLY A 286 -12.88 -4.71 12.58
N GLU A 287 -13.60 -5.81 12.63
CA GLU A 287 -13.89 -6.65 11.47
C GLU A 287 -14.70 -5.89 10.41
N ARG A 288 -15.74 -5.17 10.84
CA ARG A 288 -16.57 -4.36 9.95
C ARG A 288 -15.76 -3.28 9.23
N ASN A 289 -14.83 -2.63 9.94
CA ASN A 289 -13.97 -1.62 9.36
C ASN A 289 -12.97 -2.21 8.35
N VAL A 290 -12.38 -3.37 8.64
CA VAL A 290 -11.47 -4.07 7.71
C VAL A 290 -12.24 -4.53 6.47
N LEU A 291 -13.45 -5.08 6.63
CA LEU A 291 -14.31 -5.45 5.50
C LEU A 291 -14.68 -4.24 4.63
N ARG A 292 -14.98 -3.08 5.28
CA ARG A 292 -15.24 -1.81 4.58
C ARG A 292 -14.03 -1.34 3.77
N LEU A 293 -12.80 -1.46 4.31
CA LEU A 293 -11.57 -1.13 3.56
C LEU A 293 -11.40 -2.01 2.33
N ILE A 294 -11.53 -3.34 2.47
CA ILE A 294 -11.40 -4.29 1.36
C ILE A 294 -12.46 -4.01 0.29
N SER A 295 -13.70 -3.79 0.70
CA SER A 295 -14.80 -3.46 -0.22
C SER A 295 -14.60 -2.14 -0.94
N ALA A 296 -14.20 -1.09 -0.22
CA ALA A 296 -13.87 0.20 -0.82
C ALA A 296 -12.75 0.10 -1.84
N ARG A 297 -11.71 -0.69 -1.52
CA ARG A 297 -10.59 -0.92 -2.44
C ARG A 297 -11.03 -1.61 -3.72
N LEU A 298 -11.90 -2.62 -3.64
CA LEU A 298 -12.45 -3.28 -4.82
C LEU A 298 -13.19 -2.28 -5.72
N LEU A 299 -14.10 -1.49 -5.13
CA LEU A 299 -14.90 -0.52 -5.88
C LEU A 299 -14.03 0.57 -6.52
N CYS A 300 -12.98 1.01 -5.84
CA CYS A 300 -12.01 1.98 -6.38
C CYS A 300 -11.15 1.38 -7.50
N ALA A 301 -10.67 0.14 -7.32
CA ALA A 301 -9.71 -0.49 -8.24
C ALA A 301 -10.27 -0.76 -9.63
N VAL A 302 -11.59 -0.90 -9.77
CA VAL A 302 -12.27 -1.08 -11.07
C VAL A 302 -12.82 0.22 -11.66
N GLY A 303 -12.59 1.36 -10.98
CA GLY A 303 -13.12 2.66 -11.37
C GLY A 303 -12.31 3.38 -12.46
N GLU A 304 -12.76 4.57 -12.79
CA GLU A 304 -12.09 5.49 -13.72
C GLU A 304 -10.88 6.17 -13.07
N PRO A 305 -9.87 6.57 -13.84
CA PRO A 305 -8.78 7.40 -13.32
C PRO A 305 -9.26 8.75 -12.80
N HIS A 306 -8.61 9.23 -11.73
CA HIS A 306 -8.78 10.60 -11.27
C HIS A 306 -7.98 11.53 -12.17
N ARG A 307 -8.64 12.52 -12.81
CA ARG A 307 -8.01 13.47 -13.72
C ARG A 307 -8.05 14.88 -13.16
N TYR A 308 -6.94 15.57 -13.24
CA TYR A 308 -6.83 16.95 -12.79
C TYR A 308 -5.83 17.74 -13.64
N ALA A 309 -6.03 19.04 -13.72
CA ALA A 309 -5.06 19.97 -14.26
C ALA A 309 -4.25 20.59 -13.12
N GLU A 310 -2.94 20.49 -13.19
CA GLU A 310 -2.01 21.19 -12.31
C GLU A 310 -1.49 22.44 -13.05
N THR A 311 -1.71 23.60 -12.45
CA THR A 311 -1.23 24.87 -12.95
C THR A 311 -0.04 25.33 -12.12
N THR A 312 1.09 25.63 -12.75
CA THR A 312 2.23 26.26 -12.11
C THR A 312 2.38 27.66 -12.70
N LEU A 313 2.28 28.66 -11.84
CA LEU A 313 2.46 30.06 -12.17
C LEU A 313 3.82 30.53 -11.64
N THR A 314 4.67 31.05 -12.53
CA THR A 314 5.92 31.71 -12.18
C THR A 314 5.75 33.21 -12.43
N THR A 315 5.95 34.02 -11.40
CA THR A 315 5.88 35.47 -11.46
C THR A 315 7.20 36.08 -11.03
N ILE A 316 7.55 37.25 -11.54
CA ILE A 316 8.71 38.04 -11.13
C ILE A 316 8.21 39.28 -10.40
N CYS A 317 8.77 39.51 -9.21
CA CYS A 317 8.59 40.72 -8.42
C CYS A 317 9.95 41.09 -7.81
N ALA A 318 10.36 42.34 -7.97
CA ALA A 318 11.67 42.82 -7.48
C ALA A 318 12.85 41.98 -7.98
N GLU A 319 12.84 41.60 -9.26
CA GLU A 319 13.85 40.79 -9.94
C GLU A 319 14.00 39.34 -9.41
N GLU A 320 13.12 38.88 -8.51
CA GLU A 320 13.12 37.52 -7.98
C GLU A 320 11.88 36.74 -8.42
N GLU A 321 12.06 35.42 -8.60
CA GLU A 321 10.99 34.51 -9.01
C GLU A 321 10.12 34.05 -7.84
N PHE A 322 8.82 34.04 -8.07
CA PHE A 322 7.81 33.51 -7.14
C PHE A 322 6.98 32.45 -7.81
N PHE A 323 6.70 31.37 -7.10
CA PHE A 323 6.00 30.22 -7.61
C PHE A 323 4.65 30.01 -6.90
N ALA A 324 3.60 29.86 -7.68
CA ALA A 324 2.28 29.42 -7.19
C ALA A 324 1.89 28.12 -7.86
N LYS A 325 1.19 27.24 -7.13
CA LYS A 325 0.64 26.00 -7.66
C LYS A 325 -0.85 25.94 -7.42
N GLY A 326 -1.58 25.63 -8.47
CA GLY A 326 -3.01 25.39 -8.43
C GLY A 326 -3.37 24.00 -8.92
N LYS A 327 -4.53 23.51 -8.51
CA LYS A 327 -5.07 22.23 -8.96
C LYS A 327 -6.56 22.39 -9.26
N VAL A 328 -6.98 21.97 -10.43
CA VAL A 328 -8.39 21.91 -10.84
C VAL A 328 -8.74 20.46 -11.13
N VAL A 329 -9.72 19.89 -10.43
CA VAL A 329 -10.18 18.52 -10.69
C VAL A 329 -11.03 18.54 -11.96
N LEU A 330 -10.69 17.71 -12.93
CA LEU A 330 -11.40 17.53 -14.19
C LEU A 330 -12.39 16.36 -14.12
N SER A 331 -12.01 15.30 -13.44
CA SER A 331 -12.85 14.14 -13.15
C SER A 331 -12.40 13.51 -11.84
N ASP A 332 -13.34 13.30 -10.94
CA ASP A 332 -13.06 12.67 -9.65
C ASP A 332 -12.61 11.21 -9.80
N GLY A 333 -13.16 10.48 -10.77
CA GLY A 333 -12.85 9.08 -11.00
C GLY A 333 -13.02 8.24 -9.72
N TRP A 334 -12.09 7.31 -9.48
CA TRP A 334 -12.11 6.43 -8.32
C TRP A 334 -12.12 7.15 -6.95
N LYS A 335 -11.62 8.39 -6.89
CA LYS A 335 -11.60 9.16 -5.62
C LYS A 335 -13.00 9.57 -5.14
N ALA A 336 -13.98 9.69 -6.04
CA ALA A 336 -15.37 9.89 -5.63
C ALA A 336 -15.86 8.70 -4.81
N MET A 337 -15.53 7.47 -5.25
CA MET A 337 -15.88 6.25 -4.54
C MET A 337 -15.12 6.12 -3.21
N GLU A 338 -13.84 6.43 -3.20
CA GLU A 338 -13.04 6.43 -1.97
C GLU A 338 -13.64 7.37 -0.91
N ARG A 339 -13.99 8.60 -1.31
CA ARG A 339 -14.66 9.58 -0.41
C ARG A 339 -16.01 9.07 0.08
N LYS A 340 -16.81 8.46 -0.78
CA LYS A 340 -18.11 7.91 -0.42
C LYS A 340 -17.99 6.78 0.60
N MET A 341 -17.05 5.88 0.39
CA MET A 341 -16.83 4.72 1.24
C MET A 341 -16.08 5.02 2.53
N LEU A 342 -15.09 5.92 2.49
CA LEU A 342 -14.12 6.13 3.55
C LEU A 342 -14.01 7.58 4.02
N GLY A 343 -14.88 8.50 3.55
CA GLY A 343 -14.73 9.94 3.77
C GLY A 343 -14.56 10.35 5.23
N GLU A 344 -15.23 9.68 6.17
CA GLU A 344 -15.08 9.89 7.61
C GLU A 344 -13.67 9.58 8.12
N LEU A 345 -12.97 8.62 7.47
CA LEU A 345 -11.63 8.16 7.84
C LEU A 345 -10.52 8.96 7.14
N LEU A 346 -10.81 9.56 5.99
CA LEU A 346 -9.82 10.29 5.19
C LEU A 346 -9.43 11.65 5.77
N GLY A 347 -10.19 12.14 6.78
CA GLY A 347 -9.98 13.45 7.38
C GLY A 347 -10.34 14.60 6.43
N LYS A 348 -10.08 15.84 6.88
CA LYS A 348 -10.34 17.03 6.06
C LYS A 348 -9.37 17.09 4.88
N GLN A 349 -9.88 17.01 3.67
CA GLN A 349 -9.09 17.27 2.47
C GLN A 349 -8.83 18.77 2.37
N LYS A 350 -7.58 19.13 2.01
CA LYS A 350 -7.27 20.53 1.71
C LYS A 350 -8.03 20.93 0.44
N GLU A 351 -8.70 22.06 0.49
CA GLU A 351 -9.33 22.63 -0.70
C GLU A 351 -8.27 22.85 -1.79
N ALA A 352 -8.63 22.51 -3.02
CA ALA A 352 -7.75 22.73 -4.14
C ALA A 352 -7.65 24.24 -4.41
N VAL A 353 -6.44 24.77 -4.41
CA VAL A 353 -6.21 26.18 -4.78
C VAL A 353 -6.41 26.28 -6.30
N VAL A 354 -7.36 27.09 -6.72
CA VAL A 354 -7.56 27.42 -8.14
C VAL A 354 -6.81 28.72 -8.40
N LEU A 355 -5.87 28.70 -9.34
CA LEU A 355 -5.20 29.91 -9.80
C LEU A 355 -6.00 30.53 -10.94
N PRO A 356 -6.10 31.88 -10.99
CA PRO A 356 -6.74 32.57 -12.09
C PRO A 356 -5.95 32.34 -13.41
N ASP A 357 -6.64 32.40 -14.53
CA ASP A 357 -5.98 32.38 -15.83
C ASP A 357 -5.22 33.71 -16.01
N ALA A 358 -3.90 33.62 -16.16
CA ALA A 358 -3.03 34.75 -16.37
C ALA A 358 -2.28 34.60 -17.70
N GLN A 359 -2.15 35.66 -18.46
CA GLN A 359 -1.35 35.66 -19.69
C GLN A 359 0.13 35.93 -19.37
N GLU A 360 1.01 35.30 -20.11
CA GLU A 360 2.44 35.60 -20.02
C GLU A 360 2.68 37.09 -20.33
N GLN A 361 3.62 37.70 -19.61
CA GLN A 361 3.93 39.12 -19.65
C GLN A 361 2.83 40.06 -19.08
N SER A 362 1.72 39.52 -18.58
CA SER A 362 0.73 40.34 -17.86
C SER A 362 1.23 40.75 -16.47
N GLN A 363 0.76 41.89 -16.00
CA GLN A 363 1.03 42.38 -14.66
C GLN A 363 -0.11 42.01 -13.71
N CYS A 364 0.25 41.44 -12.57
CA CYS A 364 -0.67 41.17 -11.47
C CYS A 364 -0.37 42.13 -10.31
N SER A 365 -1.40 42.75 -9.74
CA SER A 365 -1.22 43.55 -8.53
C SER A 365 -0.95 42.63 -7.33
N VAL A 366 -0.01 43.01 -6.49
CA VAL A 366 0.30 42.33 -5.22
C VAL A 366 -0.56 42.98 -4.15
N ALA A 367 -1.55 42.24 -3.66
CA ALA A 367 -2.46 42.71 -2.60
C ALA A 367 -1.76 42.76 -1.24
N ASP A 368 -0.89 41.80 -0.96
CA ASP A 368 -0.08 41.75 0.26
C ASP A 368 1.21 40.97 0.03
N ALA A 369 2.22 41.28 0.84
CA ALA A 369 3.50 40.55 0.89
C ALA A 369 3.88 40.31 2.34
N GLU A 370 4.15 39.05 2.69
CA GLU A 370 4.49 38.64 4.06
C GLU A 370 5.75 37.78 4.11
N LEU A 371 6.50 37.92 5.21
CA LEU A 371 7.63 37.07 5.54
C LEU A 371 7.10 35.80 6.25
N LYS A 372 7.44 34.63 5.73
CA LYS A 372 7.17 33.35 6.40
C LYS A 372 8.47 32.76 6.93
N GLU A 373 8.49 32.48 8.22
CA GLU A 373 9.57 31.74 8.87
C GLU A 373 9.19 30.25 8.91
N GLY A 374 10.10 29.41 8.50
CA GLY A 374 9.97 27.96 8.57
C GLY A 374 11.21 27.34 9.19
N GLN A 375 11.08 26.06 9.55
CA GLN A 375 12.18 25.27 10.07
C GLN A 375 12.16 23.90 9.44
N THR A 376 13.32 23.34 9.11
CA THR A 376 13.42 21.94 8.67
C THR A 376 13.01 21.03 9.82
N SER A 377 12.42 19.89 9.50
CA SER A 377 11.99 18.89 10.48
C SER A 377 12.74 17.58 10.27
N PRO A 378 13.00 16.81 11.33
CA PRO A 378 13.61 15.49 11.22
C PRO A 378 12.71 14.53 10.43
N PRO A 379 13.27 13.42 9.95
CA PRO A 379 12.46 12.32 9.47
C PRO A 379 11.42 11.91 10.53
N LYS A 380 10.26 11.49 10.12
CA LYS A 380 9.25 10.99 11.09
C LYS A 380 9.68 9.65 11.66
N HIS A 381 9.34 9.39 12.93
CA HIS A 381 9.42 8.05 13.51
C HIS A 381 8.68 7.05 12.63
N PHE A 382 9.13 5.80 12.61
CA PHE A 382 8.37 4.76 11.93
C PHE A 382 7.03 4.53 12.64
N THR A 383 5.95 4.64 11.89
CA THR A 383 4.69 3.98 12.17
C THR A 383 4.72 2.60 11.55
N GLU A 384 3.80 1.70 11.88
CA GLU A 384 3.75 0.40 11.21
C GLU A 384 3.54 0.54 9.70
N ASP A 385 2.71 1.49 9.23
CA ASP A 385 2.57 1.81 7.80
C ASP A 385 3.93 2.17 7.16
N LEU A 386 4.66 3.12 7.76
CA LEU A 386 5.95 3.56 7.22
C LEU A 386 7.00 2.44 7.26
N LEU A 387 7.00 1.63 8.30
CA LEU A 387 7.92 0.50 8.44
C LEU A 387 7.62 -0.59 7.41
N LEU A 388 6.37 -0.99 7.26
CA LEU A 388 5.94 -1.95 6.24
C LEU A 388 6.29 -1.45 4.83
N HIS A 389 6.05 -0.15 4.56
CA HIS A 389 6.46 0.44 3.30
C HIS A 389 7.96 0.37 3.05
N ALA A 390 8.76 0.70 4.06
CA ALA A 390 10.21 0.63 3.97
C ALA A 390 10.69 -0.82 3.74
N MET A 391 10.04 -1.81 4.36
CA MET A 391 10.33 -3.23 4.13
C MET A 391 9.99 -3.68 2.70
N GLU A 392 8.84 -3.25 2.15
CA GLU A 392 8.44 -3.56 0.77
C GLU A 392 9.37 -2.93 -0.27
N THR A 393 9.84 -1.71 0.00
CA THR A 393 10.68 -0.93 -0.90
C THR A 393 12.17 -1.11 -0.64
N ALA A 394 12.55 -1.96 0.32
CA ALA A 394 13.94 -2.34 0.58
C ALA A 394 14.51 -3.06 -0.66
N SER A 395 14.89 -2.28 -1.66
CA SER A 395 15.57 -2.75 -2.87
C SER A 395 17.07 -2.95 -2.62
N ALA A 396 17.77 -3.50 -3.62
CA ALA A 396 19.22 -3.71 -3.56
C ALA A 396 20.04 -2.47 -3.14
N ASP A 397 19.51 -1.26 -3.38
CA ASP A 397 20.16 0.00 -2.97
C ASP A 397 20.07 0.27 -1.46
N SER A 398 19.04 -0.24 -0.79
CA SER A 398 18.94 -0.18 0.68
C SER A 398 19.72 -1.32 1.36
N LEU A 399 20.15 -2.34 0.63
CA LEU A 399 21.07 -3.37 1.11
C LEU A 399 22.48 -2.81 1.40
N SER A 400 22.82 -1.63 0.90
CA SER A 400 24.05 -0.93 1.29
C SER A 400 24.07 -0.56 2.78
N LEU A 401 22.92 -0.47 3.43
CA LEU A 401 22.79 -0.26 4.88
C LEU A 401 22.93 -1.58 5.68
N ILE A 402 22.95 -2.73 5.01
CA ILE A 402 23.15 -4.06 5.63
C ILE A 402 24.65 -4.44 5.60
N HIS A 403 25.48 -3.63 4.97
CA HIS A 403 26.94 -3.80 4.94
C HIS A 403 27.68 -3.08 6.07
N ILE A 404 26.97 -2.71 7.15
CA ILE A 404 27.60 -2.22 8.39
C ILE A 404 27.65 -3.34 9.42
#